data_7f17f16fcee15faf3850d84ce8421361
#
_entry.id   7f17f16fcee15faf3850d84ce8421361
#
_cell.length_a   1.000
_cell.length_b   1.000
_cell.length_c   1.000
_cell.angle_alpha   90.00
_cell.angle_beta   90.00
_cell.angle_gamma   90.00
#
_symmetry.space_group_name_H-M   'P 1'
#
loop_
_entity.id
_entity.type
_entity.pdbx_description
1 polymer ?
#
loop_
_entity_poly.entity_id
_entity_poly.type
_entity_poly.pdbx_seq_one_letter_code
_entity_poly.pdbx_strand_id
1 'polypeptide(L)'
;MLDQGVWAEVKVGGEHLRLFSEQNALGVQASVYNVNTKSWIAPSEAVEDIEQGKDRAAAHAMAYLLRVANAELPPLSWKKSRSA
;
A
#
# COMPACT_ATOMS: atom_id res chain seq x y z
N MET A 1 -17.90 14.09 -5.22
CA MET A 1 -16.44 14.05 -5.35
C MET A 1 -15.97 12.61 -5.46
N LEU A 2 -15.22 12.34 -6.47
CA LEU A 2 -14.73 10.99 -6.68
C LEU A 2 -13.35 10.83 -6.06
N ASP A 3 -13.19 9.77 -5.29
CA ASP A 3 -11.89 9.41 -4.77
C ASP A 3 -11.03 8.86 -5.91
N GLN A 4 -9.76 9.17 -5.86
CA GLN A 4 -8.80 8.69 -6.83
C GLN A 4 -7.71 7.94 -6.10
N GLY A 5 -7.11 7.01 -6.80
CA GLY A 5 -6.01 6.29 -6.21
C GLY A 5 -5.63 5.07 -6.98
N VAL A 6 -4.60 4.40 -6.47
CA VAL A 6 -4.11 3.15 -7.02
C VAL A 6 -3.82 2.19 -5.90
N TRP A 7 -3.79 0.92 -6.23
CA TRP A 7 -3.44 -0.11 -5.26
C TRP A 7 -2.67 -1.22 -5.95
N ALA A 8 -1.90 -1.96 -5.17
CA ALA A 8 -1.13 -3.08 -5.69
C ALA A 8 -1.21 -4.24 -4.71
N GLU A 9 -1.10 -5.45 -5.23
CA GLU A 9 -1.16 -6.65 -4.42
C GLU A 9 0.18 -7.35 -4.46
N VAL A 10 0.61 -7.86 -3.29
CA VAL A 10 1.89 -8.54 -3.14
C VAL A 10 1.66 -9.86 -2.44
N LYS A 11 2.22 -10.94 -3.01
CA LYS A 11 2.22 -12.26 -2.39
C LYS A 11 3.63 -12.79 -2.47
N VAL A 12 4.32 -12.83 -1.34
CA VAL A 12 5.70 -13.30 -1.28
C VAL A 12 6.02 -13.79 0.13
N GLY A 13 6.79 -14.86 0.23
CA GLY A 13 7.22 -15.36 1.53
C GLY A 13 6.11 -15.77 2.47
N GLY A 14 4.96 -16.19 1.93
CA GLY A 14 3.80 -16.53 2.74
C GLY A 14 2.98 -15.32 3.16
N GLU A 15 3.42 -14.11 2.83
CA GLU A 15 2.70 -12.89 3.17
C GLU A 15 1.83 -12.44 2.01
N HIS A 16 0.68 -11.85 2.36
CA HIS A 16 -0.23 -11.30 1.36
C HIS A 16 -0.59 -9.88 1.79
N LEU A 17 -0.11 -8.90 1.02
CA LEU A 17 -0.29 -7.49 1.36
C LEU A 17 -1.01 -6.77 0.24
N ARG A 18 -1.71 -5.70 0.60
CA ARG A 18 -2.25 -4.75 -0.35
C ARG A 18 -1.73 -3.37 -0.01
N LEU A 19 -1.17 -2.71 -1.00
CA LEU A 19 -0.60 -1.37 -0.85
C LEU A 19 -1.56 -0.38 -1.49
N PHE A 20 -1.75 0.75 -0.84
CA PHE A 20 -2.69 1.77 -1.31
C PHE A 20 -2.04 3.14 -1.34
N SER A 21 -2.33 3.89 -2.40
CA SER A 21 -2.05 5.31 -2.47
C SER A 21 -3.34 5.95 -2.97
N GLU A 22 -4.08 6.60 -2.07
CA GLU A 22 -5.45 7.01 -2.36
C GLU A 22 -5.71 8.44 -1.93
N GLN A 23 -6.47 9.15 -2.75
CA GLN A 23 -6.89 10.51 -2.46
C GLN A 23 -8.34 10.49 -1.97
N ASN A 24 -8.57 11.16 -0.86
CA ASN A 24 -9.90 11.33 -0.29
C ASN A 24 -10.07 12.78 0.15
N ALA A 25 -11.14 13.06 0.91
CA ALA A 25 -11.44 14.43 1.33
C ALA A 25 -10.34 15.06 2.18
N LEU A 26 -9.51 14.23 2.82
CA LEU A 26 -8.43 14.70 3.69
C LEU A 26 -7.09 14.82 2.98
N GLY A 27 -7.02 14.47 1.70
CA GLY A 27 -5.79 14.50 0.92
C GLY A 27 -5.39 13.10 0.47
N VAL A 28 -4.11 12.95 0.12
CA VAL A 28 -3.59 11.67 -0.34
C VAL A 28 -2.94 10.94 0.82
N GLN A 29 -3.19 9.65 0.92
CA GLN A 29 -2.64 8.83 1.99
C GLN A 29 -2.09 7.53 1.44
N ALA A 30 -0.97 7.08 2.03
CA ALA A 30 -0.36 5.79 1.74
C ALA A 30 -0.66 4.83 2.89
N SER A 31 -0.98 3.59 2.55
CA SER A 31 -1.24 2.58 3.58
C SER A 31 -0.94 1.19 3.04
N VAL A 32 -0.74 0.25 3.97
CA VAL A 32 -0.48 -1.14 3.63
C VAL A 32 -1.32 -2.04 4.53
N TYR A 33 -2.03 -2.97 3.92
CA TYR A 33 -2.93 -3.87 4.61
C TYR A 33 -2.43 -5.30 4.52
N ASN A 34 -2.45 -6.02 5.64
CA ASN A 34 -2.12 -7.44 5.67
C ASN A 34 -3.40 -8.25 5.51
N VAL A 35 -3.55 -8.91 4.37
CA VAL A 35 -4.77 -9.64 4.05
C VAL A 35 -4.90 -10.89 4.93
N ASN A 36 -3.78 -11.53 5.27
CA ASN A 36 -3.82 -12.75 6.08
C ASN A 36 -4.29 -12.47 7.51
N THR A 37 -3.83 -11.39 8.12
CA THR A 37 -4.19 -11.05 9.49
C THR A 37 -5.35 -10.07 9.55
N LYS A 38 -5.77 -9.53 8.40
CA LYS A 38 -6.85 -8.55 8.30
C LYS A 38 -6.57 -7.31 9.15
N SER A 39 -5.34 -6.83 9.08
CA SER A 39 -4.92 -5.65 9.86
C SER A 39 -4.00 -4.78 9.04
N TRP A 40 -3.98 -3.49 9.39
CA TRP A 40 -3.06 -2.53 8.78
C TRP A 40 -1.69 -2.73 9.41
N ILE A 41 -0.64 -2.81 8.59
CA ILE A 41 0.71 -3.03 9.11
C ILE A 41 1.39 -1.72 9.53
N ALA A 42 0.82 -0.60 9.14
CA ALA A 42 1.29 0.73 9.54
C ALA A 42 0.11 1.69 9.49
N PRO A 43 0.12 2.75 10.30
CA PRO A 43 -0.91 3.78 10.15
C PRO A 43 -0.84 4.42 8.78
N SER A 44 -1.96 4.93 8.30
CA SER A 44 -1.99 5.67 7.05
C SER A 44 -1.08 6.88 7.16
N GLU A 45 -0.29 7.12 6.13
CA GLU A 45 0.64 8.23 6.09
C GLU A 45 0.16 9.26 5.07
N ALA A 46 0.02 10.52 5.51
CA ALA A 46 -0.34 11.60 4.61
C ALA A 46 0.83 11.93 3.69
N VAL A 47 0.56 12.08 2.41
CA VAL A 47 1.58 12.36 1.41
C VAL A 47 1.10 13.47 0.49
N GLU A 48 1.97 13.95 -0.40
CA GLU A 48 1.64 15.08 -1.24
C GLU A 48 0.83 14.71 -2.47
N ASP A 49 1.13 13.54 -3.06
CA ASP A 49 0.44 13.11 -4.27
C ASP A 49 0.44 11.59 -4.37
N ILE A 50 -0.20 11.08 -5.42
CA ILE A 50 -0.34 9.64 -5.62
C ILE A 50 1.02 8.97 -5.83
N GLU A 51 1.95 9.61 -6.56
CA GLU A 51 3.27 9.01 -6.79
C GLU A 51 4.07 8.90 -5.50
N GLN A 52 4.04 9.91 -4.66
CA GLN A 52 4.69 9.83 -3.36
C GLN A 52 4.04 8.77 -2.49
N GLY A 53 2.71 8.64 -2.57
CA GLY A 53 1.99 7.61 -1.84
C GLY A 53 2.41 6.21 -2.25
N LYS A 54 2.64 5.99 -3.54
CA LYS A 54 3.13 4.70 -4.02
C LYS A 54 4.50 4.40 -3.45
N ASP A 55 5.41 5.38 -3.45
CA ASP A 55 6.75 5.21 -2.90
C ASP A 55 6.70 4.90 -1.41
N ARG A 56 5.87 5.61 -0.66
CA ARG A 56 5.78 5.41 0.78
C ARG A 56 5.15 4.07 1.14
N ALA A 57 4.09 3.68 0.43
CA ALA A 57 3.48 2.38 0.65
C ALA A 57 4.48 1.26 0.35
N ALA A 58 5.23 1.39 -0.74
CA ALA A 58 6.26 0.41 -1.08
C ALA A 58 7.34 0.34 -0.01
N ALA A 59 7.76 1.48 0.54
CA ALA A 59 8.77 1.50 1.60
C ALA A 59 8.28 0.78 2.86
N HIS A 60 7.04 1.02 3.26
CA HIS A 60 6.46 0.33 4.42
C HIS A 60 6.35 -1.17 4.18
N ALA A 61 5.90 -1.58 3.00
CA ALA A 61 5.78 -3.00 2.66
C ALA A 61 7.15 -3.67 2.64
N MET A 62 8.16 -3.00 2.08
CA MET A 62 9.52 -3.54 2.01
C MET A 62 10.10 -3.75 3.41
N ALA A 63 9.96 -2.77 4.29
CA ALA A 63 10.46 -2.89 5.65
C ALA A 63 9.77 -4.03 6.40
N TYR A 64 8.46 -4.16 6.22
CA TYR A 64 7.70 -5.23 6.85
C TYR A 64 8.17 -6.61 6.36
N LEU A 65 8.29 -6.78 5.03
CA LEU A 65 8.67 -8.07 4.46
C LEU A 65 10.08 -8.49 4.87
N LEU A 66 11.01 -7.54 4.97
CA LEU A 66 12.36 -7.84 5.43
C LEU A 66 12.34 -8.32 6.87
N ARG A 67 11.51 -7.71 7.71
CA ARG A 67 11.45 -8.04 9.12
C ARG A 67 10.79 -9.39 9.40
N VAL A 68 9.66 -9.67 8.73
CA VAL A 68 8.85 -10.84 9.09
C VAL A 68 9.10 -12.06 8.20
N ALA A 69 9.58 -11.87 6.99
CA ALA A 69 9.72 -12.95 6.02
C ALA A 69 11.11 -13.01 5.39
N ASN A 70 11.97 -12.05 5.70
CA ASN A 70 13.28 -11.92 5.08
C ASN A 70 13.16 -11.98 3.55
N ALA A 71 12.15 -11.31 3.02
CA ALA A 71 11.83 -11.34 1.61
C ALA A 71 11.90 -9.95 1.01
N GLU A 72 12.19 -9.88 -0.28
CA GLU A 72 12.24 -8.62 -1.01
C GLU A 72 10.87 -8.34 -1.60
N LEU A 73 10.57 -7.05 -1.75
CA LEU A 73 9.34 -6.62 -2.39
C LEU A 73 9.47 -6.88 -3.90
N PRO A 74 8.56 -7.69 -4.47
CA PRO A 74 8.59 -7.92 -5.92
C PRO A 74 8.15 -6.67 -6.68
N PRO A 75 8.38 -6.62 -7.99
CA PRO A 75 7.87 -5.51 -8.80
C PRO A 75 6.37 -5.35 -8.62
N LEU A 76 5.92 -4.11 -8.49
CA LEU A 76 4.52 -3.81 -8.22
C LEU A 76 3.78 -3.48 -9.50
N SER A 77 2.55 -3.96 -9.59
CA SER A 77 1.63 -3.62 -10.67
C SER A 77 0.47 -2.84 -10.07
N TRP A 78 0.51 -1.53 -10.24
CA TRP A 78 -0.49 -0.65 -9.66
C TRP A 78 -1.75 -0.62 -10.51
N LYS A 79 -2.89 -0.78 -9.87
CA LYS A 79 -4.20 -0.74 -10.50
C LYS A 79 -4.97 0.46 -9.98
N LYS A 80 -5.85 0.99 -10.82
CA LYS A 80 -6.69 2.10 -10.38
C LYS A 80 -7.72 1.62 -9.39
N SER A 81 -7.88 2.39 -8.31
CA SER A 81 -8.99 2.17 -7.39
C SER A 81 -10.27 2.59 -8.06
N ARG A 82 -11.33 1.83 -7.81
CA ARG A 82 -12.63 2.17 -8.36
C ARG A 82 -13.37 3.05 -7.39
N SER A 83 -13.89 4.15 -7.92
CA SER A 83 -14.83 4.96 -7.17
C SER A 83 -16.20 4.32 -7.32
N ALA A 84 -16.78 4.02 -6.21
CA ALA A 84 -18.12 3.44 -6.24
C ALA A 84 -19.17 4.51 -6.49
#